data_b203346deee7dcb68e297ce78d673281
#
_entry.id   b203346deee7dcb68e297ce78d673281
#
_cell.length_a   1.000
_cell.length_b   1.000
_cell.length_c   1.000
_cell.angle_alpha   90.00
_cell.angle_beta   90.00
_cell.angle_gamma   90.00
#
_symmetry.space_group_name_H-M   'P 1'
#
loop_
_entity.id
_entity.type
_entity.pdbx_description
1 polymer ?
#
loop_
_entity_poly.entity_id
_entity_poly.type
_entity_poly.pdbx_seq_one_letter_code
_entity_poly.pdbx_strand_id
1 'polypeptide(L)'
;MAANAPYAAHMPELPEVETVVRGLRPVLVGRRLARVELHREGLRKPFPEGLVQRLTGATVTGIERRAKYGLIATDRDDTLIFHLGMSGRMRLDPLDRGKHDHAVFTTDDGHTVAFNDARRFGSLDLVPTATLAAYPAFVPLGPEPLGPGLTPAYLKAAFAGRSAPIKPLLLDQRIVAGLGNIYACEALYIARIDPRRAAGVVSAAKLARLVPAIRETLDSAIAAGGSSLRDHLQVDGTLGYFQKSFCVYGREGEPCPDGSGTVERIVQGGRSTFFCRRRQR
;
A
#
# COMPACT_ATOMS: atom_id res chain seq x y z
N MET A 1 -1.63 -24.17 -23.42
CA MET A 1 -1.98 -22.74 -23.23
C MET A 1 -2.86 -22.64 -22.00
N ALA A 2 -2.29 -22.34 -20.84
CA ALA A 2 -3.05 -22.18 -19.61
C ALA A 2 -3.73 -20.81 -19.66
N ALA A 3 -5.07 -20.79 -19.63
CA ALA A 3 -5.86 -19.58 -19.57
C ALA A 3 -5.50 -18.79 -18.30
N ASN A 4 -4.97 -17.58 -18.49
CA ASN A 4 -4.76 -16.61 -17.42
C ASN A 4 -6.07 -16.39 -16.68
N ALA A 5 -6.25 -17.00 -15.52
CA ALA A 5 -7.31 -16.65 -14.60
C ALA A 5 -7.15 -15.14 -14.28
N PRO A 6 -8.23 -14.33 -14.36
CA PRO A 6 -8.12 -12.91 -14.10
C PRO A 6 -7.68 -12.74 -12.64
N TYR A 7 -6.44 -12.25 -12.44
CA TYR A 7 -6.01 -11.77 -11.12
C TYR A 7 -7.06 -10.77 -10.62
N ALA A 8 -7.62 -11.03 -9.45
CA ALA A 8 -8.52 -10.07 -8.81
C ALA A 8 -7.82 -8.71 -8.76
N ALA A 9 -8.56 -7.65 -9.08
CA ALA A 9 -8.02 -6.30 -9.14
C ALA A 9 -7.28 -5.99 -7.84
N HIS A 10 -5.98 -5.70 -7.96
CA HIS A 10 -5.08 -5.52 -6.86
C HIS A 10 -5.10 -4.06 -6.40
N MET A 11 -5.25 -3.84 -5.10
CA MET A 11 -5.15 -2.52 -4.47
C MET A 11 -3.68 -2.25 -4.16
N PRO A 12 -3.13 -1.07 -4.50
CA PRO A 12 -1.82 -0.66 -4.00
C PRO A 12 -1.70 -0.90 -2.49
N GLU A 13 -0.65 -1.62 -2.09
CA GLU A 13 -0.31 -1.91 -0.70
C GLU A 13 0.78 -0.93 -0.22
N LEU A 14 1.34 -1.14 0.94
CA LEU A 14 2.36 -0.25 1.51
C LEU A 14 3.53 0.05 0.55
N PRO A 15 4.17 -0.94 -0.11
CA PRO A 15 5.30 -0.66 -0.98
C PRO A 15 4.96 0.23 -2.17
N GLU A 16 3.79 0.03 -2.80
CA GLU A 16 3.34 0.84 -3.92
C GLU A 16 3.11 2.30 -3.50
N VAL A 17 2.51 2.52 -2.33
CA VAL A 17 2.31 3.88 -1.81
C VAL A 17 3.64 4.52 -1.40
N GLU A 18 4.55 3.76 -0.81
CA GLU A 18 5.89 4.25 -0.44
C GLU A 18 6.70 4.67 -1.66
N THR A 19 6.65 3.91 -2.76
CA THR A 19 7.35 4.27 -4.00
C THR A 19 6.79 5.53 -4.63
N VAL A 20 5.47 5.72 -4.60
CA VAL A 20 4.84 6.98 -5.03
C VAL A 20 5.29 8.16 -4.15
N VAL A 21 5.27 8.00 -2.82
CA VAL A 21 5.75 9.04 -1.88
C VAL A 21 7.20 9.40 -2.15
N ARG A 22 8.08 8.41 -2.34
CA ARG A 22 9.49 8.64 -2.66
C ARG A 22 9.69 9.36 -3.99
N GLY A 23 8.90 9.01 -5.01
CA GLY A 23 8.96 9.67 -6.32
C GLY A 23 8.44 11.11 -6.30
N LEU A 24 7.48 11.43 -5.43
CA LEU A 24 6.96 12.80 -5.29
C LEU A 24 7.87 13.73 -4.47
N ARG A 25 8.64 13.20 -3.51
CA ARG A 25 9.48 14.02 -2.63
C ARG A 25 10.40 14.99 -3.36
N PRO A 26 11.25 14.56 -4.33
CA PRO A 26 12.20 15.45 -4.98
C PRO A 26 11.53 16.54 -5.82
N VAL A 27 10.27 16.33 -6.21
CA VAL A 27 9.52 17.25 -7.07
C VAL A 27 8.72 18.26 -6.27
N LEU A 28 8.13 17.84 -5.14
CA LEU A 28 7.18 18.67 -4.41
C LEU A 28 7.78 19.33 -3.15
N VAL A 29 8.67 18.64 -2.42
CA VAL A 29 9.18 19.18 -1.14
C VAL A 29 10.03 20.45 -1.38
N GLY A 30 9.70 21.51 -0.65
CA GLY A 30 10.28 22.83 -0.78
C GLY A 30 9.69 23.67 -1.92
N ARG A 31 8.74 23.14 -2.69
CA ARG A 31 8.06 23.85 -3.78
C ARG A 31 6.74 24.42 -3.36
N ARG A 32 6.40 25.58 -3.93
CA ARG A 32 5.10 26.20 -3.77
C ARG A 32 4.12 25.67 -4.82
N LEU A 33 2.94 25.29 -4.42
CA LEU A 33 1.86 24.86 -5.32
C LEU A 33 1.27 26.10 -6.00
N ALA A 34 1.81 26.50 -7.14
CA ALA A 34 1.39 27.69 -7.87
C ALA A 34 -0.05 27.59 -8.35
N ARG A 35 -0.51 26.37 -8.67
CA ARG A 35 -1.87 26.10 -9.15
C ARG A 35 -2.37 24.74 -8.67
N VAL A 36 -3.63 24.70 -8.24
CA VAL A 36 -4.35 23.47 -7.89
C VAL A 36 -5.67 23.44 -8.65
N GLU A 37 -5.97 22.37 -9.33
CA GLU A 37 -7.16 22.23 -10.15
C GLU A 37 -7.90 20.93 -9.80
N LEU A 38 -9.21 21.05 -9.65
CA LEU A 38 -10.09 19.89 -9.52
C LEU A 38 -10.97 19.81 -10.77
N HIS A 39 -10.98 18.67 -11.44
CA HIS A 39 -11.72 18.47 -12.68
C HIS A 39 -13.05 17.75 -12.47
N ARG A 40 -13.46 17.62 -11.19
CA ARG A 40 -14.75 17.09 -10.75
C ARG A 40 -14.97 17.42 -9.27
N GLU A 41 -16.16 17.13 -8.76
CA GLU A 41 -16.54 17.39 -7.37
C GLU A 41 -15.97 16.38 -6.36
N GLY A 42 -15.55 15.20 -6.81
CA GLY A 42 -15.00 14.17 -5.92
C GLY A 42 -14.73 12.84 -6.63
N LEU A 43 -14.25 11.86 -5.86
CA LEU A 43 -14.02 10.48 -6.27
C LEU A 43 -14.98 9.55 -5.52
N ARG A 44 -14.47 8.67 -4.67
CA ARG A 44 -15.28 7.86 -3.75
C ARG A 44 -16.06 8.71 -2.75
N LYS A 45 -15.50 9.86 -2.40
CA LYS A 45 -16.10 10.90 -1.57
C LYS A 45 -15.95 12.24 -2.27
N PRO A 46 -16.77 13.25 -1.96
CA PRO A 46 -16.52 14.62 -2.38
C PRO A 46 -15.12 15.05 -1.97
N PHE A 47 -14.49 15.90 -2.76
CA PHE A 47 -13.27 16.57 -2.34
C PHE A 47 -13.57 17.53 -1.18
N PRO A 48 -12.61 17.74 -0.27
CA PRO A 48 -12.79 18.69 0.85
C PRO A 48 -13.12 20.09 0.34
N GLU A 49 -14.06 20.74 1.01
CA GLU A 49 -14.35 22.13 0.76
C GLU A 49 -13.11 22.99 0.99
N GLY A 50 -12.89 23.97 0.12
CA GLY A 50 -11.74 24.86 0.20
C GLY A 50 -10.40 24.23 -0.18
N LEU A 51 -10.34 22.99 -0.66
CA LEU A 51 -9.06 22.31 -0.99
C LEU A 51 -8.20 23.17 -1.93
N VAL A 52 -8.78 23.69 -3.01
CA VAL A 52 -8.07 24.52 -3.99
C VAL A 52 -7.50 25.78 -3.34
N GLN A 53 -8.33 26.50 -2.58
CA GLN A 53 -7.94 27.77 -1.95
C GLN A 53 -6.87 27.57 -0.86
N ARG A 54 -6.97 26.50 -0.08
CA ARG A 54 -6.02 26.17 0.99
C ARG A 54 -4.66 25.74 0.46
N LEU A 55 -4.63 24.98 -0.63
CA LEU A 55 -3.40 24.46 -1.19
C LEU A 55 -2.74 25.39 -2.22
N THR A 56 -3.51 26.19 -2.98
CA THR A 56 -2.92 27.12 -3.95
C THR A 56 -2.06 28.17 -3.23
N GLY A 57 -0.80 28.27 -3.59
CA GLY A 57 0.18 29.16 -2.98
C GLY A 57 0.84 28.60 -1.71
N ALA A 58 0.43 27.41 -1.22
CA ALA A 58 1.09 26.74 -0.09
C ALA A 58 2.41 26.09 -0.53
N THR A 59 3.40 26.07 0.34
CA THR A 59 4.68 25.38 0.14
C THR A 59 4.62 24.00 0.78
N VAL A 60 4.99 22.96 0.03
CA VAL A 60 5.08 21.60 0.55
C VAL A 60 6.29 21.47 1.48
N THR A 61 6.06 21.16 2.75
CA THR A 61 7.12 21.03 3.77
C THR A 61 7.61 19.60 3.94
N GLY A 62 6.80 18.62 3.56
CA GLY A 62 7.19 17.21 3.66
C GLY A 62 6.18 16.27 3.00
N ILE A 63 6.65 15.08 2.64
CA ILE A 63 5.78 14.01 2.16
C ILE A 63 6.13 12.72 2.91
N GLU A 64 5.11 12.12 3.51
CA GLU A 64 5.24 10.91 4.32
C GLU A 64 4.19 9.86 3.93
N ARG A 65 4.29 8.69 4.51
CA ARG A 65 3.31 7.61 4.36
C ARG A 65 2.80 7.13 5.73
N ARG A 66 1.51 6.87 5.81
CA ARG A 66 0.90 6.11 6.90
C ARG A 66 0.07 4.96 6.31
N ALA A 67 0.39 3.71 6.62
CA ALA A 67 -0.25 2.52 6.03
C ALA A 67 -0.25 2.57 4.48
N LYS A 68 -1.42 2.71 3.87
CA LYS A 68 -1.62 2.82 2.41
C LYS A 68 -2.02 4.24 1.99
N TYR A 69 -1.73 5.23 2.83
CA TYR A 69 -2.01 6.64 2.59
C TYR A 69 -0.72 7.42 2.42
N GLY A 70 -0.67 8.31 1.42
CA GLY A 70 0.37 9.32 1.33
C GLY A 70 -0.11 10.64 1.97
N LEU A 71 0.81 11.37 2.57
CA LEU A 71 0.59 12.57 3.37
C LEU A 71 1.48 13.67 2.82
N ILE A 72 0.91 14.76 2.34
CA ILE A 72 1.64 15.93 1.84
C ILE A 72 1.37 17.09 2.79
N ALA A 73 2.35 17.41 3.63
CA ALA A 73 2.28 18.51 4.59
C ALA A 73 2.65 19.84 3.92
N THR A 74 2.03 20.92 4.36
CA THR A 74 2.27 22.27 3.85
C THR A 74 2.63 23.26 4.96
N ASP A 75 3.20 24.41 4.58
CA ASP A 75 3.52 25.54 5.45
C ASP A 75 2.28 26.30 5.99
N ARG A 76 1.07 25.87 5.61
CA ARG A 76 -0.19 26.40 6.09
C ARG A 76 -0.84 25.55 7.18
N ASP A 77 -0.05 24.69 7.83
CA ASP A 77 -0.52 23.73 8.83
C ASP A 77 -1.60 22.78 8.32
N ASP A 78 -1.67 22.56 7.02
CA ASP A 78 -2.55 21.61 6.36
C ASP A 78 -1.79 20.39 5.83
N THR A 79 -2.40 19.23 5.95
CA THR A 79 -1.90 17.98 5.34
C THR A 79 -2.93 17.43 4.35
N LEU A 80 -2.55 17.36 3.07
CA LEU A 80 -3.29 16.63 2.06
C LEU A 80 -3.02 15.12 2.21
N ILE A 81 -4.09 14.36 2.37
CA ILE A 81 -4.07 12.91 2.49
C ILE A 81 -4.56 12.32 1.18
N PHE A 82 -3.78 11.43 0.57
CA PHE A 82 -4.25 10.70 -0.59
C PHE A 82 -4.26 9.19 -0.35
N HIS A 83 -5.24 8.50 -0.94
CA HIS A 83 -5.33 7.04 -1.00
C HIS A 83 -5.56 6.62 -2.44
N LEU A 84 -4.73 5.71 -2.95
CA LEU A 84 -4.76 5.34 -4.37
C LEU A 84 -5.97 4.45 -4.74
N GLY A 85 -6.66 3.86 -3.74
CA GLY A 85 -7.76 2.95 -4.03
C GLY A 85 -7.28 1.70 -4.76
N MET A 86 -7.85 1.40 -5.92
CA MET A 86 -7.50 0.23 -6.73
C MET A 86 -6.82 0.58 -8.05
N SER A 87 -7.06 1.76 -8.60
CA SER A 87 -6.54 2.21 -9.89
C SER A 87 -5.98 3.63 -9.86
N GLY A 88 -5.97 4.24 -8.67
CA GLY A 88 -5.39 5.56 -8.48
C GLY A 88 -3.87 5.54 -8.62
N ARG A 89 -3.34 6.57 -9.23
CA ARG A 89 -1.91 6.79 -9.42
C ARG A 89 -1.61 8.29 -9.47
N MET A 90 -0.40 8.66 -9.06
CA MET A 90 0.16 9.98 -9.28
C MET A 90 0.96 9.96 -10.58
N ARG A 91 0.70 10.87 -11.49
CA ARG A 91 1.41 11.03 -12.77
C ARG A 91 2.25 12.31 -12.66
N LEU A 92 3.54 12.17 -12.81
CA LEU A 92 4.48 13.30 -12.84
C LEU A 92 4.65 13.77 -14.28
N ASP A 93 4.55 15.07 -14.49
CA ASP A 93 4.76 15.77 -15.77
C ASP A 93 4.09 15.05 -16.97
N PRO A 94 2.81 14.72 -16.88
CA PRO A 94 2.15 14.05 -17.98
C PRO A 94 2.12 14.94 -19.22
N LEU A 95 2.54 14.40 -20.37
CA LEU A 95 2.55 15.12 -21.66
C LEU A 95 1.15 15.61 -22.05
N ASP A 96 0.13 14.81 -21.74
CA ASP A 96 -1.26 15.12 -22.02
C ASP A 96 -2.11 14.99 -20.77
N ARG A 97 -3.13 15.82 -20.65
CA ARG A 97 -4.17 15.63 -19.64
C ARG A 97 -4.91 14.32 -19.90
N GLY A 98 -4.79 13.40 -18.95
CA GLY A 98 -5.49 12.12 -19.03
C GLY A 98 -6.99 12.29 -18.75
N LYS A 99 -7.84 11.49 -19.43
CA LYS A 99 -9.31 11.45 -19.20
C LYS A 99 -9.70 11.29 -17.74
N HIS A 100 -8.84 10.68 -16.91
CA HIS A 100 -9.11 10.37 -15.51
C HIS A 100 -8.20 11.13 -14.55
N ASP A 101 -7.59 12.25 -14.99
CA ASP A 101 -6.86 13.17 -14.11
C ASP A 101 -7.89 14.05 -13.41
N HIS A 102 -8.14 13.75 -12.12
CA HIS A 102 -9.23 14.35 -11.36
C HIS A 102 -8.79 15.54 -10.50
N ALA A 103 -7.54 15.56 -10.09
CA ALA A 103 -6.90 16.68 -9.42
C ALA A 103 -5.49 16.87 -10.01
N VAL A 104 -5.08 18.13 -10.19
CA VAL A 104 -3.77 18.48 -10.75
C VAL A 104 -3.15 19.55 -9.85
N PHE A 105 -1.87 19.34 -9.53
CA PHE A 105 -1.06 20.21 -8.70
C PHE A 105 0.13 20.68 -9.54
N THR A 106 0.28 21.98 -9.75
CA THR A 106 1.40 22.59 -10.49
C THR A 106 2.27 23.33 -9.53
N THR A 107 3.58 23.07 -9.54
CA THR A 107 4.59 23.76 -8.73
C THR A 107 5.02 25.06 -9.36
N ASP A 108 5.69 25.93 -8.61
CA ASP A 108 6.21 27.22 -9.08
C ASP A 108 7.39 27.09 -10.03
N ASP A 109 8.06 25.96 -10.10
CA ASP A 109 9.10 25.63 -11.09
C ASP A 109 8.56 24.87 -12.32
N GLY A 110 7.23 24.68 -12.41
CA GLY A 110 6.54 24.17 -13.58
C GLY A 110 6.27 22.67 -13.61
N HIS A 111 6.71 21.91 -12.59
CA HIS A 111 6.32 20.50 -12.48
C HIS A 111 4.82 20.33 -12.22
N THR A 112 4.27 19.27 -12.77
CA THR A 112 2.85 18.94 -12.64
C THR A 112 2.68 17.54 -12.08
N VAL A 113 1.83 17.40 -11.06
CA VAL A 113 1.42 16.10 -10.50
C VAL A 113 -0.08 15.94 -10.68
N ALA A 114 -0.51 14.93 -11.43
CA ALA A 114 -1.91 14.63 -11.65
C ALA A 114 -2.35 13.36 -10.87
N PHE A 115 -3.43 13.47 -10.09
CA PHE A 115 -4.09 12.32 -9.48
C PHE A 115 -5.07 11.71 -10.48
N ASN A 116 -4.67 10.57 -11.05
CA ASN A 116 -5.41 9.82 -12.06
C ASN A 116 -6.08 8.60 -11.44
N ASP A 117 -7.38 8.39 -11.64
CA ASP A 117 -8.10 7.22 -11.13
C ASP A 117 -9.32 6.87 -11.98
N ALA A 118 -9.17 5.90 -12.88
CA ALA A 118 -10.23 5.47 -13.78
C ALA A 118 -11.45 4.87 -13.07
N ARG A 119 -11.25 4.17 -11.93
CA ARG A 119 -12.32 3.52 -11.17
C ARG A 119 -12.89 4.38 -10.06
N ARG A 120 -12.24 5.48 -9.71
CA ARG A 120 -12.68 6.45 -8.69
C ARG A 120 -12.83 5.84 -7.28
N PHE A 121 -11.97 4.87 -6.93
CA PHE A 121 -11.92 4.26 -5.61
C PHE A 121 -10.88 4.92 -4.69
N GLY A 122 -10.07 5.78 -5.26
CA GLY A 122 -9.16 6.64 -4.51
C GLY A 122 -9.86 7.76 -3.76
N SER A 123 -9.11 8.48 -2.97
CA SER A 123 -9.60 9.66 -2.26
C SER A 123 -8.49 10.68 -2.06
N LEU A 124 -8.90 11.95 -2.01
CA LEU A 124 -8.12 13.06 -1.47
C LEU A 124 -8.89 13.62 -0.28
N ASP A 125 -8.18 13.92 0.80
CA ASP A 125 -8.71 14.61 1.98
C ASP A 125 -7.72 15.69 2.44
N LEU A 126 -8.19 16.69 3.16
CA LEU A 126 -7.37 17.80 3.63
C LEU A 126 -7.72 18.11 5.08
N VAL A 127 -6.76 17.94 5.97
CA VAL A 127 -6.98 18.14 7.41
C VAL A 127 -5.90 19.07 7.99
N PRO A 128 -6.20 19.79 9.07
CA PRO A 128 -5.16 20.47 9.83
C PRO A 128 -4.11 19.47 10.32
N THR A 129 -2.83 19.77 10.12
CA THR A 129 -1.72 18.88 10.49
C THR A 129 -1.76 18.50 11.98
N ALA A 130 -2.14 19.45 12.84
CA ALA A 130 -2.29 19.21 14.28
C ALA A 130 -3.33 18.14 14.63
N THR A 131 -4.32 17.87 13.75
CA THR A 131 -5.38 16.87 13.97
C THR A 131 -5.17 15.59 13.19
N LEU A 132 -4.05 15.46 12.49
CA LEU A 132 -3.76 14.31 11.63
C LEU A 132 -3.83 12.96 12.38
N ALA A 133 -3.35 12.91 13.62
CA ALA A 133 -3.40 11.69 14.44
C ALA A 133 -4.84 11.26 14.77
N ALA A 134 -5.79 12.18 14.79
CA ALA A 134 -7.21 11.93 15.01
C ALA A 134 -7.99 11.68 13.72
N TYR A 135 -7.32 11.63 12.56
CA TYR A 135 -8.00 11.34 11.30
C TYR A 135 -8.69 9.97 11.38
N PRO A 136 -10.01 9.87 11.06
CA PRO A 136 -10.81 8.68 11.36
C PRO A 136 -10.27 7.37 10.77
N ALA A 137 -9.58 7.44 9.62
CA ALA A 137 -8.97 6.27 9.03
C ALA A 137 -7.65 5.84 9.71
N PHE A 138 -7.02 6.74 10.50
CA PHE A 138 -5.75 6.44 11.17
C PHE A 138 -5.93 5.95 12.59
N VAL A 139 -6.97 6.40 13.30
CA VAL A 139 -7.25 6.02 14.68
C VAL A 139 -7.24 4.50 14.91
N PRO A 140 -7.89 3.66 14.07
CA PRO A 140 -7.90 2.23 14.29
C PRO A 140 -6.66 1.49 13.78
N LEU A 141 -5.70 2.17 13.11
CA LEU A 141 -4.56 1.48 12.48
C LEU A 141 -3.58 0.92 13.51
N GLY A 142 -3.19 -0.32 13.31
CA GLY A 142 -2.10 -0.96 14.02
C GLY A 142 -0.73 -0.33 13.71
N PRO A 143 0.35 -0.91 14.26
CA PRO A 143 1.71 -0.43 14.02
C PRO A 143 2.12 -0.55 12.54
N GLU A 144 3.00 0.36 12.14
CA GLU A 144 3.71 0.26 10.86
C GLU A 144 4.64 -0.96 10.87
N PRO A 145 4.61 -1.81 9.84
CA PRO A 145 5.40 -3.03 9.80
C PRO A 145 6.92 -2.78 9.73
N LEU A 146 7.33 -1.67 9.13
CA LEU A 146 8.73 -1.25 9.06
C LEU A 146 9.18 -0.45 10.30
N GLY A 147 8.24 -0.06 11.16
CA GLY A 147 8.52 0.66 12.40
C GLY A 147 8.81 -0.25 13.59
N PRO A 148 9.22 0.32 14.73
CA PRO A 148 9.58 -0.45 15.93
C PRO A 148 8.38 -1.12 16.61
N GLY A 149 7.15 -0.65 16.36
CA GLY A 149 5.94 -1.13 17.02
C GLY A 149 5.52 -2.56 16.62
N LEU A 150 5.86 -3.05 15.42
CA LEU A 150 5.60 -4.43 15.02
C LEU A 150 6.68 -5.35 15.62
N THR A 151 6.33 -6.04 16.70
CA THR A 151 7.23 -7.01 17.38
C THR A 151 6.58 -8.39 17.48
N PRO A 152 7.37 -9.48 17.68
CA PRO A 152 6.81 -10.80 17.94
C PRO A 152 5.90 -10.82 19.18
N ALA A 153 6.23 -10.06 20.23
CA ALA A 153 5.44 -9.93 21.43
C ALA A 153 4.09 -9.25 21.16
N TYR A 154 4.10 -8.16 20.38
CA TYR A 154 2.89 -7.50 19.93
C TYR A 154 1.96 -8.46 19.17
N LEU A 155 2.49 -9.17 18.16
CA LEU A 155 1.68 -10.13 17.38
C LEU A 155 1.16 -11.26 18.28
N LYS A 156 1.95 -11.74 19.25
CA LYS A 156 1.51 -12.78 20.18
C LYS A 156 0.31 -12.31 21.01
N ALA A 157 0.36 -11.08 21.50
CA ALA A 157 -0.76 -10.48 22.24
C ALA A 157 -1.99 -10.24 21.34
N ALA A 158 -1.81 -9.68 20.14
CA ALA A 158 -2.88 -9.42 19.19
C ALA A 158 -3.59 -10.70 18.71
N PHE A 159 -2.87 -11.83 18.67
CA PHE A 159 -3.40 -13.12 18.25
C PHE A 159 -3.93 -13.99 19.40
N ALA A 160 -3.73 -13.60 20.65
CA ALA A 160 -4.16 -14.37 21.79
C ALA A 160 -5.66 -14.72 21.73
N GLY A 161 -5.99 -16.00 21.89
CA GLY A 161 -7.37 -16.50 21.84
C GLY A 161 -8.04 -16.49 20.47
N ARG A 162 -7.34 -16.09 19.38
CA ARG A 162 -7.92 -16.03 18.04
C ARG A 162 -7.90 -17.42 17.38
N SER A 163 -9.08 -17.96 17.07
CA SER A 163 -9.25 -19.18 16.28
C SER A 163 -9.19 -18.95 14.76
N ALA A 164 -9.35 -17.69 14.32
CA ALA A 164 -9.24 -17.33 12.91
C ALA A 164 -7.85 -17.62 12.35
N PRO A 165 -7.74 -17.99 11.05
CA PRO A 165 -6.47 -18.18 10.39
C PRO A 165 -5.56 -16.95 10.47
N ILE A 166 -4.25 -17.17 10.54
CA ILE A 166 -3.27 -16.07 10.70
C ILE A 166 -3.29 -15.08 9.54
N LYS A 167 -3.44 -15.54 8.29
CA LYS A 167 -3.36 -14.64 7.13
C LYS A 167 -4.46 -13.59 7.12
N PRO A 168 -5.76 -13.88 7.28
CA PRO A 168 -6.81 -12.86 7.41
C PRO A 168 -6.53 -11.84 8.51
N LEU A 169 -5.95 -12.25 9.63
CA LEU A 169 -5.59 -11.32 10.71
C LEU A 169 -4.41 -10.42 10.33
N LEU A 170 -3.44 -10.90 9.58
CA LEU A 170 -2.37 -10.06 9.04
C LEU A 170 -2.88 -9.01 8.04
N LEU A 171 -4.02 -9.25 7.38
CA LEU A 171 -4.66 -8.29 6.48
C LEU A 171 -5.52 -7.25 7.21
N ASP A 172 -5.84 -7.48 8.48
CA ASP A 172 -6.55 -6.50 9.30
C ASP A 172 -5.64 -5.32 9.62
N GLN A 173 -5.96 -4.17 9.05
CA GLN A 173 -5.16 -2.96 9.19
C GLN A 173 -5.08 -2.45 10.64
N ARG A 174 -5.96 -2.95 11.52
CA ARG A 174 -5.91 -2.69 12.98
C ARG A 174 -4.82 -3.50 13.67
N ILE A 175 -4.35 -4.58 13.03
CA ILE A 175 -3.28 -5.45 13.55
C ILE A 175 -1.94 -5.10 12.89
N VAL A 176 -1.88 -4.99 11.55
CA VAL A 176 -0.67 -4.59 10.83
C VAL A 176 -1.06 -3.56 9.76
N ALA A 177 -0.64 -2.33 9.94
CA ALA A 177 -0.95 -1.26 9.00
C ALA A 177 -0.21 -1.45 7.66
N GLY A 178 -0.89 -1.20 6.54
CA GLY A 178 -0.28 -1.20 5.21
C GLY A 178 -0.05 -2.58 4.59
N LEU A 179 0.02 -3.65 5.38
CA LEU A 179 0.21 -5.01 4.84
C LEU A 179 -1.04 -5.46 4.08
N GLY A 180 -0.84 -6.02 2.90
CA GLY A 180 -1.92 -6.52 2.07
C GLY A 180 -1.69 -7.95 1.58
N ASN A 181 -2.46 -8.35 0.58
CA ASN A 181 -2.62 -9.75 0.20
C ASN A 181 -1.35 -10.37 -0.40
N ILE A 182 -0.62 -9.62 -1.22
CA ILE A 182 0.64 -10.08 -1.82
C ILE A 182 1.65 -10.34 -0.72
N TYR A 183 1.97 -9.30 0.01
CA TYR A 183 3.07 -9.30 0.96
C TYR A 183 2.80 -10.19 2.17
N ALA A 184 1.53 -10.39 2.56
CA ALA A 184 1.17 -11.39 3.58
C ALA A 184 1.42 -12.83 3.11
N CYS A 185 1.13 -13.18 1.85
CA CYS A 185 1.43 -14.51 1.31
C CYS A 185 2.93 -14.76 1.25
N GLU A 186 3.70 -13.80 0.73
CA GLU A 186 5.15 -13.89 0.61
C GLU A 186 5.84 -13.99 1.97
N ALA A 187 5.48 -13.12 2.92
CA ALA A 187 6.03 -13.16 4.27
C ALA A 187 5.74 -14.47 5.01
N LEU A 188 4.53 -15.01 4.87
CA LEU A 188 4.17 -16.31 5.47
C LEU A 188 4.95 -17.47 4.83
N TYR A 189 5.24 -17.40 3.53
CA TYR A 189 6.10 -18.37 2.85
C TYR A 189 7.53 -18.33 3.40
N ILE A 190 8.13 -17.13 3.50
CA ILE A 190 9.48 -16.95 4.05
C ILE A 190 9.53 -17.42 5.51
N ALA A 191 8.55 -17.07 6.32
CA ALA A 191 8.46 -17.47 7.73
C ALA A 191 8.13 -18.96 7.93
N ARG A 192 7.79 -19.71 6.89
CA ARG A 192 7.36 -21.12 6.93
C ARG A 192 6.13 -21.34 7.81
N ILE A 193 5.13 -20.48 7.68
CA ILE A 193 3.89 -20.55 8.45
C ILE A 193 2.73 -20.84 7.50
N ASP A 194 1.96 -21.89 7.81
CA ASP A 194 0.73 -22.19 7.08
C ASP A 194 -0.29 -21.06 7.27
N PRO A 195 -0.75 -20.42 6.16
CA PRO A 195 -1.72 -19.32 6.24
C PRO A 195 -3.08 -19.72 6.85
N ARG A 196 -3.37 -21.02 6.92
CA ARG A 196 -4.60 -21.59 7.51
C ARG A 196 -4.51 -21.80 9.01
N ARG A 197 -3.31 -21.76 9.59
CA ARG A 197 -3.10 -21.99 11.03
C ARG A 197 -3.85 -20.96 11.84
N ALA A 198 -4.59 -21.41 12.85
CA ALA A 198 -5.21 -20.48 13.80
C ALA A 198 -4.14 -19.57 14.45
N ALA A 199 -4.38 -18.27 14.44
CA ALA A 199 -3.37 -17.30 14.86
C ALA A 199 -2.97 -17.47 16.34
N GLY A 200 -3.93 -17.78 17.22
CA GLY A 200 -3.70 -17.95 18.65
C GLY A 200 -2.74 -19.08 19.02
N VAL A 201 -2.60 -20.10 18.14
CA VAL A 201 -1.70 -21.25 18.38
C VAL A 201 -0.35 -21.12 17.67
N VAL A 202 -0.09 -20.01 16.99
CA VAL A 202 1.23 -19.75 16.39
C VAL A 202 2.25 -19.51 17.50
N SER A 203 3.31 -20.31 17.49
CA SER A 203 4.34 -20.23 18.53
C SER A 203 5.16 -18.93 18.48
N ALA A 204 5.70 -18.51 19.61
CA ALA A 204 6.57 -17.34 19.70
C ALA A 204 7.77 -17.44 18.73
N ALA A 205 8.36 -18.63 18.57
CA ALA A 205 9.45 -18.86 17.63
C ALA A 205 9.03 -18.64 16.17
N LYS A 206 7.79 -18.97 15.79
CA LYS A 206 7.26 -18.67 14.46
C LYS A 206 7.00 -17.18 14.26
N LEU A 207 6.47 -16.50 15.26
CA LEU A 207 6.27 -15.04 15.22
C LEU A 207 7.61 -14.29 15.18
N ALA A 208 8.65 -14.79 15.86
CA ALA A 208 10.00 -14.25 15.78
C ALA A 208 10.61 -14.34 14.37
N ARG A 209 10.20 -15.30 13.56
CA ARG A 209 10.57 -15.37 12.13
C ARG A 209 9.66 -14.53 11.24
N LEU A 210 8.38 -14.40 11.61
CA LEU A 210 7.40 -13.69 10.77
C LEU A 210 7.67 -12.18 10.70
N VAL A 211 8.03 -11.55 11.82
CA VAL A 211 8.28 -10.10 11.83
C VAL A 211 9.44 -9.71 10.91
N PRO A 212 10.63 -10.33 10.98
CA PRO A 212 11.68 -10.08 10.00
C PRO A 212 11.26 -10.40 8.57
N ALA A 213 10.54 -11.50 8.33
CA ALA A 213 10.07 -11.88 7.00
C ALA A 213 9.12 -10.82 6.39
N ILE A 214 8.23 -10.22 7.20
CA ILE A 214 7.39 -9.10 6.74
C ILE A 214 8.25 -7.92 6.32
N ARG A 215 9.24 -7.52 7.13
CA ARG A 215 10.13 -6.39 6.84
C ARG A 215 10.95 -6.63 5.59
N GLU A 216 11.61 -7.77 5.49
CA GLU A 216 12.41 -8.17 4.33
C GLU A 216 11.59 -8.14 3.03
N THR A 217 10.38 -8.71 3.07
CA THR A 217 9.46 -8.71 1.91
C THR A 217 9.09 -7.29 1.50
N LEU A 218 8.73 -6.42 2.45
CA LEU A 218 8.33 -5.04 2.17
C LEU A 218 9.50 -4.18 1.70
N ASP A 219 10.68 -4.29 2.34
CA ASP A 219 11.87 -3.53 1.95
C ASP A 219 12.34 -3.93 0.55
N SER A 220 12.36 -5.24 0.24
CA SER A 220 12.68 -5.73 -1.10
C SER A 220 11.68 -5.24 -2.14
N ALA A 221 10.40 -5.20 -1.80
CA ALA A 221 9.36 -4.69 -2.69
C ALA A 221 9.52 -3.18 -2.95
N ILE A 222 9.81 -2.40 -1.92
CA ILE A 222 10.08 -0.96 -2.06
C ILE A 222 11.32 -0.73 -2.93
N ALA A 223 12.40 -1.47 -2.70
CA ALA A 223 13.62 -1.37 -3.49
C ALA A 223 13.41 -1.71 -4.97
N ALA A 224 12.48 -2.63 -5.27
CA ALA A 224 12.09 -3.00 -6.63
C ALA A 224 11.04 -2.06 -7.29
N GLY A 225 10.67 -0.96 -6.63
CA GLY A 225 9.65 -0.02 -7.13
C GLY A 225 8.20 -0.49 -6.98
N GLY A 226 7.93 -1.44 -6.08
CA GLY A 226 6.63 -2.06 -5.90
C GLY A 226 6.34 -3.17 -6.90
N SER A 227 5.09 -3.64 -6.92
CA SER A 227 4.59 -4.69 -7.82
C SER A 227 3.64 -4.10 -8.86
N SER A 228 4.01 -4.17 -10.14
CA SER A 228 3.13 -3.76 -11.26
C SER A 228 2.43 -4.98 -11.84
N LEU A 229 1.34 -5.41 -11.20
CA LEU A 229 0.54 -6.53 -11.70
C LEU A 229 -0.46 -6.12 -12.79
N ARG A 230 -0.96 -4.87 -12.76
CA ARG A 230 -1.89 -4.29 -13.75
C ARG A 230 -1.79 -2.78 -13.88
N ASP A 231 -2.20 -2.04 -12.84
CA ASP A 231 -2.49 -0.61 -12.94
C ASP A 231 -1.47 0.26 -12.20
N HIS A 232 -0.63 -0.35 -11.34
CA HIS A 232 0.37 0.40 -10.59
C HIS A 232 1.56 0.75 -11.47
N LEU A 233 1.84 2.05 -11.52
CA LEU A 233 3.03 2.64 -12.12
C LEU A 233 3.65 3.58 -11.08
N GLN A 234 4.97 3.72 -11.10
CA GLN A 234 5.66 4.79 -10.40
C GLN A 234 5.24 6.15 -10.96
N VAL A 235 5.56 7.24 -10.30
CA VAL A 235 5.10 8.59 -10.70
C VAL A 235 5.61 9.02 -12.09
N ASP A 236 6.76 8.53 -12.50
CA ASP A 236 7.38 8.73 -13.81
C ASP A 236 6.86 7.77 -14.90
N GLY A 237 5.91 6.92 -14.57
CA GLY A 237 5.33 5.93 -15.48
C GLY A 237 6.11 4.62 -15.59
N THR A 238 7.21 4.45 -14.85
CA THR A 238 7.97 3.19 -14.85
C THR A 238 7.24 2.09 -14.08
N LEU A 239 7.52 0.83 -14.46
CA LEU A 239 6.97 -0.34 -13.81
C LEU A 239 7.76 -0.69 -12.54
N GLY A 240 7.08 -1.15 -11.51
CA GLY A 240 7.72 -1.91 -10.44
C GLY A 240 8.02 -3.34 -10.92
N TYR A 241 9.02 -3.97 -10.33
CA TYR A 241 9.52 -5.28 -10.77
C TYR A 241 9.44 -6.37 -9.72
N PHE A 242 8.90 -6.10 -8.54
CA PHE A 242 8.87 -7.08 -7.45
C PHE A 242 8.07 -8.34 -7.79
N GLN A 243 7.08 -8.27 -8.69
CA GLN A 243 6.34 -9.45 -9.15
C GLN A 243 7.23 -10.54 -9.78
N LYS A 244 8.43 -10.20 -10.26
CA LYS A 244 9.41 -11.18 -10.77
C LYS A 244 10.07 -12.00 -9.66
N SER A 245 9.99 -11.53 -8.41
CA SER A 245 10.57 -12.13 -7.22
C SER A 245 9.54 -12.90 -6.37
N PHE A 246 8.28 -13.00 -6.81
CA PHE A 246 7.27 -13.71 -6.04
C PHE A 246 7.63 -15.19 -5.84
N CYS A 247 7.58 -15.61 -4.59
CA CYS A 247 7.75 -16.99 -4.21
C CYS A 247 6.49 -17.83 -4.43
N VAL A 248 5.34 -17.28 -4.07
CA VAL A 248 4.05 -18.01 -4.12
C VAL A 248 2.91 -17.20 -4.73
N TYR A 249 2.90 -15.87 -4.59
CA TYR A 249 1.74 -15.09 -5.01
C TYR A 249 1.51 -15.18 -6.54
N GLY A 250 0.30 -15.62 -6.92
CA GLY A 250 -0.08 -15.76 -8.32
C GLY A 250 0.53 -16.97 -9.05
N ARG A 251 1.24 -17.85 -8.34
CA ARG A 251 1.97 -18.97 -8.91
C ARG A 251 1.29 -20.34 -8.68
N GLU A 252 -0.04 -20.36 -8.59
CA GLU A 252 -0.83 -21.59 -8.43
C GLU A 252 -0.42 -22.63 -9.48
N GLY A 253 -0.13 -23.87 -9.03
CA GLY A 253 0.28 -24.97 -9.88
C GLY A 253 1.77 -25.01 -10.23
N GLU A 254 2.52 -23.93 -9.96
CA GLU A 254 3.97 -23.90 -10.21
C GLU A 254 4.76 -24.60 -9.08
N PRO A 255 5.99 -25.07 -9.36
CA PRO A 255 6.87 -25.61 -8.32
C PRO A 255 7.15 -24.54 -7.24
N CYS A 256 7.17 -24.95 -5.97
CA CYS A 256 7.68 -24.12 -4.90
C CYS A 256 9.16 -23.80 -5.14
N PRO A 257 9.64 -22.56 -4.88
CA PRO A 257 11.04 -22.17 -5.17
C PRO A 257 12.10 -23.05 -4.51
N ASP A 258 11.78 -23.68 -3.38
CA ASP A 258 12.67 -24.59 -2.64
C ASP A 258 12.52 -26.06 -3.04
N GLY A 259 11.76 -26.36 -4.10
CA GLY A 259 11.50 -27.72 -4.55
C GLY A 259 10.62 -28.57 -3.62
N SER A 260 10.05 -27.99 -2.56
CA SER A 260 9.29 -28.73 -1.54
C SER A 260 7.94 -29.25 -2.02
N GLY A 261 7.47 -28.82 -3.19
CA GLY A 261 6.17 -29.21 -3.74
C GLY A 261 5.64 -28.21 -4.75
N THR A 262 4.33 -28.06 -4.81
CA THR A 262 3.62 -27.16 -5.72
C THR A 262 2.90 -26.09 -4.94
N VAL A 263 2.84 -24.88 -5.47
CA VAL A 263 2.07 -23.76 -4.91
C VAL A 263 0.58 -24.08 -5.01
N GLU A 264 -0.08 -24.08 -3.87
CA GLU A 264 -1.53 -24.25 -3.76
C GLU A 264 -2.21 -22.89 -3.63
N ARG A 265 -3.46 -22.82 -4.07
CA ARG A 265 -4.33 -21.69 -3.88
C ARG A 265 -5.60 -22.07 -3.14
N ILE A 266 -5.99 -21.25 -2.17
CA ILE A 266 -7.27 -21.31 -1.48
C ILE A 266 -7.88 -19.91 -1.40
N VAL A 267 -9.14 -19.83 -0.97
CA VAL A 267 -9.80 -18.54 -0.69
C VAL A 267 -9.99 -18.39 0.82
N GLN A 268 -9.53 -17.26 1.37
CA GLN A 268 -9.70 -16.90 2.77
C GLN A 268 -10.21 -15.45 2.87
N GLY A 269 -11.35 -15.22 3.52
CA GLY A 269 -11.93 -13.88 3.64
C GLY A 269 -12.19 -13.20 2.30
N GLY A 270 -12.62 -13.94 1.28
CA GLY A 270 -12.87 -13.43 -0.07
C GLY A 270 -11.62 -13.12 -0.90
N ARG A 271 -10.41 -13.48 -0.42
CA ARG A 271 -9.13 -13.22 -1.09
C ARG A 271 -8.36 -14.50 -1.36
N SER A 272 -7.73 -14.59 -2.53
CA SER A 272 -6.84 -15.69 -2.87
C SER A 272 -5.65 -15.73 -1.92
N THR A 273 -5.29 -16.91 -1.48
CA THR A 273 -4.14 -17.21 -0.62
C THR A 273 -3.29 -18.24 -1.32
N PHE A 274 -2.05 -17.90 -1.59
CA PHE A 274 -1.08 -18.77 -2.25
C PHE A 274 -0.05 -19.24 -1.23
N PHE A 275 0.30 -20.52 -1.24
CA PHE A 275 1.22 -21.08 -0.25
C PHE A 275 1.79 -22.44 -0.70
N CYS A 276 2.92 -22.84 -0.13
CA CYS A 276 3.53 -24.15 -0.29
C CYS A 276 3.26 -25.01 0.95
N ARG A 277 2.33 -25.95 0.86
CA ARG A 277 1.87 -26.75 2.00
C ARG A 277 2.98 -27.55 2.67
N ARG A 278 3.92 -28.08 1.91
CA ARG A 278 5.03 -28.89 2.47
C ARG A 278 6.07 -28.04 3.20
N ARG A 279 6.28 -26.79 2.77
CA ARG A 279 7.20 -25.85 3.39
C ARG A 279 6.59 -25.13 4.61
N GLN A 280 5.33 -24.74 4.49
CA GLN A 280 4.60 -23.94 5.50
C GLN A 280 3.80 -24.89 6.41
N ARG A 281 4.21 -24.98 7.69
CA ARG A 281 3.63 -25.93 8.66
C ARG A 281 3.19 -25.24 9.95
#